data_925c76b6846c8d21aa8a8e4c3450e366
#
_entry.id   925c76b6846c8d21aa8a8e4c3450e366
#
_cell.length_a   1.000
_cell.length_b   1.000
_cell.length_c   1.000
_cell.angle_alpha   90.00
_cell.angle_beta   90.00
_cell.angle_gamma   90.00
#
_symmetry.space_group_name_H-M   'P 1'
#
loop_
_entity.id
_entity.type
_entity.pdbx_description
1 polymer ?
#
loop_
_entity_poly.entity_id
_entity_poly.type
_entity_poly.pdbx_seq_one_letter_code
_entity_poly.pdbx_strand_id
1 'polypeptide(L)'
;MEDGEYIYVYGAEQAFLTKYAHVSRYPATNITAAPEFWNGTSWVTTEPATNVGRLEKQSGLPVETSAQFAVFYSGGKYRLVTQEDLFSPNIYTWEATAATGPWKNARLFM
;
A
#
# COMPACT_ATOMS: atom_id res chain seq x y z
N MET A 1 6.34 8.14 -2.54
CA MET A 1 5.55 9.13 -1.81
C MET A 1 6.30 9.58 -0.57
N GLU A 2 6.28 10.85 -0.26
CA GLU A 2 7.06 11.44 0.83
C GLU A 2 6.15 12.14 1.84
N ASP A 3 6.43 11.97 3.13
CA ASP A 3 5.68 12.65 4.19
C ASP A 3 6.55 13.60 5.04
N GLY A 4 7.76 13.90 4.58
CA GLY A 4 8.73 14.76 5.27
C GLY A 4 9.80 14.01 6.01
N GLU A 5 9.54 12.81 6.51
CA GLU A 5 10.52 11.96 7.19
C GLU A 5 10.91 10.74 6.36
N TYR A 6 9.96 10.20 5.62
CA TYR A 6 10.14 8.97 4.85
C TYR A 6 9.60 9.11 3.45
N ILE A 7 10.19 8.36 2.55
CA ILE A 7 9.65 8.12 1.20
C ILE A 7 9.06 6.73 1.23
N TYR A 8 7.77 6.62 0.96
CA TYR A 8 7.07 5.34 0.94
C TYR A 8 7.00 4.80 -0.48
N VAL A 9 7.34 3.53 -0.64
CA VAL A 9 7.31 2.85 -1.92
C VAL A 9 6.31 1.70 -1.82
N TYR A 10 5.26 1.76 -2.63
CA TYR A 10 4.20 0.76 -2.65
C TYR A 10 4.42 -0.18 -3.82
N GLY A 11 4.24 -1.46 -3.57
CA GLY A 11 4.39 -2.49 -4.59
C GLY A 11 3.31 -3.54 -4.49
N ALA A 12 3.13 -4.31 -5.55
CA ALA A 12 2.13 -5.36 -5.62
C ALA A 12 2.77 -6.74 -5.53
N GLU A 13 2.22 -7.59 -4.69
CA GLU A 13 2.56 -9.01 -4.60
C GLU A 13 1.62 -9.79 -5.51
N GLN A 14 2.18 -10.64 -6.37
CA GLN A 14 1.39 -11.52 -7.23
C GLN A 14 1.07 -12.81 -6.46
N ALA A 15 -0.22 -13.09 -6.30
CA ALA A 15 -0.69 -14.31 -5.65
C ALA A 15 -1.75 -14.95 -6.54
N PHE A 16 -1.34 -15.86 -7.41
CA PHE A 16 -2.19 -16.50 -8.42
C PHE A 16 -2.86 -15.43 -9.30
N LEU A 17 -4.17 -15.26 -9.24
CA LEU A 17 -4.89 -14.26 -10.04
C LEU A 17 -5.13 -12.95 -9.29
N THR A 18 -4.68 -12.87 -8.05
CA THR A 18 -4.91 -11.70 -7.20
C THR A 18 -3.58 -11.03 -6.88
N LYS A 19 -3.61 -9.71 -6.70
CA LYS A 19 -2.45 -8.95 -6.27
C LYS A 19 -2.79 -8.23 -4.98
N TYR A 20 -1.80 -8.13 -4.09
CA TYR A 20 -1.94 -7.47 -2.79
C TYR A 20 -0.91 -6.37 -2.65
N ALA A 21 -1.28 -5.30 -1.98
CA ALA A 21 -0.42 -4.14 -1.78
C ALA A 21 0.52 -4.34 -0.60
N HIS A 22 1.77 -3.91 -0.79
CA HIS A 22 2.80 -3.84 0.24
C HIS A 22 3.45 -2.48 0.24
N VAL A 23 4.11 -2.12 1.33
CA VAL A 23 4.81 -0.85 1.44
C VAL A 23 6.17 -1.03 2.09
N SER A 24 7.17 -0.31 1.57
CA SER A 24 8.47 -0.12 2.18
C SER A 24 8.72 1.38 2.34
N ARG A 25 9.73 1.75 3.13
CA ARG A 25 10.06 3.15 3.31
C ARG A 25 11.56 3.37 3.38
N TYR A 26 11.99 4.56 2.95
CA TYR A 26 13.35 5.04 3.03
C TYR A 26 13.37 6.35 3.82
N PRO A 27 14.42 6.61 4.61
CA PRO A 27 14.57 7.94 5.20
C PRO A 27 14.64 9.00 4.10
N ALA A 28 13.85 10.06 4.21
CA ALA A 28 13.81 11.10 3.17
C ALA A 28 15.12 11.85 3.06
N THR A 29 15.89 11.93 4.15
CA THR A 29 17.19 12.61 4.18
C THR A 29 18.34 11.73 3.70
N ASN A 30 18.14 10.44 3.55
CA ASN A 30 19.18 9.51 3.10
C ASN A 30 18.57 8.33 2.34
N ILE A 31 18.32 8.53 1.05
CA ILE A 31 17.72 7.53 0.19
C ILE A 31 18.66 6.38 -0.16
N THR A 32 19.95 6.49 0.22
CA THR A 32 20.91 5.40 0.03
C THR A 32 20.95 4.46 1.22
N ALA A 33 20.29 4.80 2.33
CA ALA A 33 20.17 3.90 3.46
C ALA A 33 19.29 2.71 3.11
N ALA A 34 19.47 1.60 3.83
CA ALA A 34 18.64 0.41 3.64
C ALA A 34 17.17 0.74 3.95
N PRO A 35 16.23 0.23 3.14
CA PRO A 35 14.81 0.46 3.39
C PRO A 35 14.31 -0.33 4.60
N GLU A 36 13.17 0.09 5.12
CA GLU A 36 12.40 -0.67 6.08
C GLU A 36 11.14 -1.20 5.41
N PHE A 37 10.73 -2.39 5.80
CA PHE A 37 9.58 -3.08 5.23
C PHE A 37 8.50 -3.23 6.28
N TRP A 38 7.24 -3.00 5.88
CA TRP A 38 6.10 -3.23 6.77
C TRP A 38 5.76 -4.72 6.81
N ASN A 39 5.75 -5.29 8.02
CA ASN A 39 5.47 -6.73 8.19
C ASN A 39 4.04 -7.00 8.70
N GLY A 40 3.20 -5.97 8.73
CA GLY A 40 1.83 -6.08 9.25
C GLY A 40 1.66 -5.49 10.65
N THR A 41 2.73 -5.36 11.40
CA THR A 41 2.69 -4.80 12.76
C THR A 41 3.78 -3.79 13.04
N SER A 42 4.91 -3.88 12.35
CA SER A 42 6.05 -2.98 12.58
C SER A 42 6.90 -2.86 11.33
N TRP A 43 7.80 -1.88 11.36
CA TRP A 43 8.79 -1.68 10.30
C TRP A 43 10.03 -2.50 10.64
N VAL A 44 10.50 -3.29 9.69
CA VAL A 44 11.65 -4.19 9.88
C VAL A 44 12.67 -3.98 8.76
N THR A 45 13.93 -4.30 9.03
CA THR A 45 15.03 -4.09 8.08
C THR A 45 15.26 -5.28 7.16
N THR A 46 14.69 -6.44 7.46
CA THR A 46 14.76 -7.63 6.62
C THR A 46 13.47 -7.78 5.85
N GLU A 47 13.56 -8.02 4.55
CA GLU A 47 12.38 -8.18 3.72
C GLU A 47 11.56 -9.39 4.20
N PRO A 48 10.26 -9.19 4.55
CA PRO A 48 9.42 -10.29 5.00
C PRO A 48 9.10 -11.29 3.87
N ALA A 49 8.59 -12.45 4.25
CA ALA A 49 8.05 -13.40 3.27
C ALA A 49 6.93 -12.73 2.45
N THR A 50 6.72 -13.21 1.22
CA THR A 50 5.83 -12.52 0.26
C THR A 50 4.41 -12.33 0.75
N ASN A 51 3.91 -13.24 1.59
CA ASN A 51 2.54 -13.14 2.12
C ASN A 51 2.46 -12.43 3.46
N VAL A 52 3.55 -11.83 3.93
CA VAL A 52 3.60 -11.12 5.20
C VAL A 52 3.58 -9.62 4.92
N GLY A 53 2.79 -8.88 5.70
CA GLY A 53 2.76 -7.42 5.58
C GLY A 53 1.83 -6.89 4.51
N ARG A 54 0.91 -7.70 4.00
CA ARG A 54 -0.13 -7.22 3.10
C ARG A 54 -0.89 -6.10 3.77
N LEU A 55 -1.08 -4.98 3.06
CA LEU A 55 -1.86 -3.86 3.58
C LEU A 55 -3.30 -4.29 3.74
N GLU A 56 -3.91 -3.89 4.85
CA GLU A 56 -5.21 -4.40 5.25
C GLU A 56 -6.29 -3.33 5.17
N LYS A 57 -7.51 -3.78 4.87
CA LYS A 57 -8.72 -2.99 5.01
C LYS A 57 -9.05 -2.85 6.50
N GLN A 58 -9.99 -1.97 6.80
CA GLN A 58 -10.49 -1.81 8.17
C GLN A 58 -11.07 -3.11 8.73
N SER A 59 -11.56 -4.00 7.87
CA SER A 59 -12.09 -5.31 8.27
C SER A 59 -11.02 -6.33 8.65
N GLY A 60 -9.74 -6.03 8.39
CA GLY A 60 -8.63 -6.96 8.61
C GLY A 60 -8.29 -7.84 7.42
N LEU A 61 -9.07 -7.76 6.34
CA LEU A 61 -8.77 -8.49 5.10
C LEU A 61 -7.78 -7.68 4.25
N PRO A 62 -6.93 -8.35 3.46
CA PRO A 62 -5.95 -7.64 2.63
C PRO A 62 -6.61 -6.81 1.52
N VAL A 63 -5.98 -5.69 1.18
CA VAL A 63 -6.38 -4.86 0.04
C VAL A 63 -5.90 -5.52 -1.23
N GLU A 64 -6.80 -5.84 -2.14
CA GLU A 64 -6.47 -6.37 -3.46
C GLU A 64 -6.26 -5.22 -4.43
N THR A 65 -5.25 -5.35 -5.28
CA THR A 65 -4.89 -4.30 -6.23
C THR A 65 -4.73 -4.88 -7.63
N SER A 66 -4.65 -3.98 -8.62
CA SER A 66 -4.13 -4.32 -9.94
C SER A 66 -2.60 -4.26 -9.92
N ALA A 67 -1.97 -4.69 -11.04
CA ALA A 67 -0.52 -4.62 -11.16
C ALA A 67 -0.01 -3.18 -11.04
N GLN A 68 -0.80 -2.22 -11.51
CA GLN A 68 -0.49 -0.81 -11.40
C GLN A 68 -1.52 -0.14 -10.50
N PHE A 69 -1.04 0.45 -9.43
CA PHE A 69 -1.87 1.25 -8.54
C PHE A 69 -1.05 2.42 -8.04
N ALA A 70 -1.72 3.43 -7.51
CA ALA A 70 -1.06 4.64 -7.04
C ALA A 70 -1.49 4.95 -5.62
N VAL A 71 -0.56 5.49 -4.84
CA VAL A 71 -0.86 6.01 -3.50
C VAL A 71 -0.34 7.42 -3.43
N PHE A 72 -1.16 8.34 -2.94
CA PHE A 72 -0.78 9.74 -2.76
C PHE A 72 -1.40 10.29 -1.48
N TYR A 73 -0.84 11.39 -1.00
CA TYR A 73 -1.30 12.05 0.20
C TYR A 73 -2.04 13.34 -0.19
N SER A 74 -3.28 13.46 0.23
CA SER A 74 -4.10 14.61 -0.10
C SER A 74 -5.17 14.82 0.96
N GLY A 75 -5.37 16.07 1.37
CA GLY A 75 -6.40 16.42 2.33
C GLY A 75 -6.22 15.78 3.70
N GLY A 76 -4.98 15.55 4.12
CA GLY A 76 -4.68 14.94 5.41
C GLY A 76 -4.81 13.42 5.41
N LYS A 77 -4.93 12.78 4.26
CA LYS A 77 -5.11 11.33 4.15
C LYS A 77 -4.29 10.73 3.04
N TYR A 78 -3.90 9.48 3.22
CA TYR A 78 -3.32 8.67 2.16
C TYR A 78 -4.47 8.10 1.33
N ARG A 79 -4.30 8.14 0.01
CA ARG A 79 -5.32 7.65 -0.92
C ARG A 79 -4.68 6.63 -1.86
N LEU A 80 -5.36 5.49 -1.99
CA LEU A 80 -4.92 4.41 -2.88
C LEU A 80 -5.94 4.29 -4.00
N VAL A 81 -5.46 4.29 -5.24
CA VAL A 81 -6.29 4.17 -6.45
C VAL A 81 -5.88 2.91 -7.16
N THR A 82 -6.82 2.00 -7.38
CA THR A 82 -6.54 0.73 -8.03
C THR A 82 -7.74 0.22 -8.82
N GLN A 83 -7.48 -0.64 -9.79
CA GLN A 83 -8.50 -1.42 -10.46
C GLN A 83 -8.96 -2.54 -9.54
N GLU A 84 -10.25 -2.88 -9.57
CA GLU A 84 -10.83 -3.84 -8.64
C GLU A 84 -10.15 -5.21 -8.70
N ASP A 85 -9.99 -5.74 -9.91
CA ASP A 85 -9.29 -6.99 -10.13
C ASP A 85 -8.86 -7.10 -11.60
N LEU A 86 -8.32 -8.25 -11.98
CA LEU A 86 -7.79 -8.48 -13.32
C LEU A 86 -8.86 -8.35 -14.42
N PHE A 87 -10.09 -8.69 -14.12
CA PHE A 87 -11.17 -8.78 -15.10
C PHE A 87 -12.18 -7.65 -15.02
N SER A 88 -12.15 -6.87 -13.94
CA SER A 88 -13.11 -5.79 -13.72
C SER A 88 -12.58 -4.48 -14.28
N PRO A 89 -13.40 -3.71 -15.03
CA PRO A 89 -13.02 -2.37 -15.46
C PRO A 89 -13.18 -1.32 -14.36
N ASN A 90 -13.70 -1.69 -13.20
CA ASN A 90 -13.98 -0.73 -12.14
C ASN A 90 -12.71 -0.26 -11.46
N ILE A 91 -12.64 1.04 -11.19
CA ILE A 91 -11.54 1.66 -10.47
C ILE A 91 -12.07 2.11 -9.11
N TYR A 92 -11.37 1.67 -8.05
CA TYR A 92 -11.73 2.01 -6.68
C TYR A 92 -10.68 2.89 -6.05
N THR A 93 -11.13 3.69 -5.09
CA THR A 93 -10.24 4.47 -4.23
C THR A 93 -10.43 4.02 -2.79
N TRP A 94 -9.33 4.03 -2.05
CA TRP A 94 -9.30 3.75 -0.62
C TRP A 94 -8.63 4.92 0.09
N GLU A 95 -8.93 5.10 1.36
CA GLU A 95 -8.24 6.11 2.16
C GLU A 95 -7.74 5.55 3.48
N ALA A 96 -6.71 6.16 4.03
CA ALA A 96 -6.14 5.80 5.32
C ALA A 96 -5.49 7.02 5.96
N THR A 97 -5.41 7.02 7.28
CA THR A 97 -4.74 8.09 8.02
C THR A 97 -3.25 7.83 8.19
N ALA A 98 -2.79 6.62 7.92
CA ALA A 98 -1.39 6.26 7.98
C ALA A 98 -0.97 5.55 6.68
N ALA A 99 0.31 5.62 6.36
CA ALA A 99 0.86 5.01 5.13
C ALA A 99 0.63 3.50 5.08
N THR A 100 0.51 2.85 6.21
CA THR A 100 0.28 1.41 6.31
C THR A 100 -1.20 1.03 6.38
N GLY A 101 -2.09 2.00 6.45
CA GLY A 101 -3.52 1.76 6.63
C GLY A 101 -3.96 1.89 8.09
N PRO A 102 -5.06 1.26 8.52
CA PRO A 102 -5.93 0.44 7.69
C PRO A 102 -6.67 1.24 6.62
N TRP A 103 -6.92 0.63 5.49
CA TRP A 103 -7.56 1.24 4.34
C TRP A 103 -9.07 1.09 4.43
N LYS A 104 -9.78 2.18 4.21
CA LYS A 104 -11.22 2.24 4.43
C LYS A 104 -11.90 3.10 3.37
N ASN A 105 -13.24 3.16 3.47
CA ASN A 105 -14.07 4.01 2.61
C ASN A 105 -13.82 3.75 1.12
N ALA A 106 -13.85 2.47 0.75
CA ALA A 106 -13.75 2.09 -0.66
C ALA A 106 -14.84 2.77 -1.46
N ARG A 107 -14.46 3.45 -2.54
CA ARG A 107 -15.39 4.14 -3.41
C ARG A 107 -15.13 3.75 -4.86
N LEU A 108 -16.20 3.49 -5.57
CA LEU A 108 -16.13 3.29 -7.00
C LEU A 108 -15.83 4.63 -7.66
N PHE A 109 -14.71 4.71 -8.37
CA PHE A 109 -14.29 5.93 -9.02
C PHE A 109 -14.82 5.99 -10.46
N MET A 110 -14.72 4.88 -11.17
CA MET A 110 -15.30 4.77 -12.52
C MET A 110 -15.37 3.31 -12.99
#